data_e55955a119f81ca5f539d35180594d75
#
_entry.id   e55955a119f81ca5f539d35180594d75
#
_cell.length_a   1.000
_cell.length_b   1.000
_cell.length_c   1.000
_cell.angle_alpha   90.00
_cell.angle_beta   90.00
_cell.angle_gamma   90.00
#
_symmetry.space_group_name_H-M   'P 1'
#
loop_
_entity.id
_entity.type
_entity.pdbx_description
1 polymer ?
#
loop_
_entity_poly.entity_id
_entity_poly.type
_entity_poly.pdbx_seq_one_letter_code
_entity_poly.pdbx_strand_id
1 'polypeptide(L)'
;MAQIVLTRPLGQSMRLGELLSQQLPELKQIQLPLLSIVPNENPQDAKRLQDLLPNIHLAVFVSPNAIECTMRLLKADWPTTVPIAVVGGGSVEALERRGITSENGYQIYYPQEPENWDSEGLWAELQRTSMSWAGQHILFLKGAGGRAWLSEQFLRSGAQIHHLETYRRVPLSKDAPVWQTLKNTEAKSSACLITSSEGLRHLADVLKDSPPWGQEWLNLATMICSHPRIAQTAEELGFKKVECCHAGDNQLVLASQRWVQQLK
;
A
#
# COMPACT_ATOMS: atom_id res chain seq x y z
N MET A 1 -4.29 -29.32 2.37
CA MET A 1 -3.38 -28.70 1.38
C MET A 1 -3.15 -27.26 1.80
N ALA A 2 -1.88 -26.81 1.81
CA ALA A 2 -1.56 -25.44 2.20
C ALA A 2 -2.17 -24.41 1.23
N GLN A 3 -2.66 -23.30 1.77
CA GLN A 3 -3.35 -22.26 1.01
C GLN A 3 -2.85 -20.87 1.42
N ILE A 4 -2.65 -19.98 0.45
CA ILE A 4 -2.33 -18.57 0.67
C ILE A 4 -3.51 -17.71 0.25
N VAL A 5 -3.90 -16.80 1.12
CA VAL A 5 -4.91 -15.78 0.85
C VAL A 5 -4.22 -14.45 0.54
N LEU A 6 -4.40 -13.96 -0.68
CA LEU A 6 -3.87 -12.69 -1.16
C LEU A 6 -4.88 -11.58 -0.88
N THR A 7 -4.51 -10.65 0.00
CA THR A 7 -5.45 -9.65 0.54
C THR A 7 -5.32 -8.26 -0.08
N ARG A 8 -4.31 -8.05 -0.93
CA ARG A 8 -4.13 -6.79 -1.66
C ARG A 8 -5.22 -6.57 -2.71
N PRO A 9 -5.47 -5.33 -3.14
CA PRO A 9 -6.24 -5.04 -4.35
C PRO A 9 -5.75 -5.87 -5.55
N LEU A 10 -6.67 -6.36 -6.39
CA LEU A 10 -6.37 -7.33 -7.44
C LEU A 10 -5.18 -6.95 -8.32
N GLY A 11 -5.12 -5.69 -8.79
CA GLY A 11 -4.01 -5.22 -9.63
C GLY A 11 -2.63 -5.26 -8.95
N GLN A 12 -2.58 -5.26 -7.62
CA GLN A 12 -1.34 -5.34 -6.84
C GLN A 12 -0.98 -6.77 -6.43
N SER A 13 -1.92 -7.71 -6.55
CA SER A 13 -1.73 -9.13 -6.20
C SER A 13 -1.13 -9.94 -7.33
N MET A 14 -1.19 -9.47 -8.58
CA MET A 14 -0.79 -10.25 -9.77
C MET A 14 0.67 -10.70 -9.69
N ARG A 15 1.59 -9.74 -9.55
CA ARG A 15 3.04 -10.06 -9.48
C ARG A 15 3.36 -11.00 -8.31
N LEU A 16 2.81 -10.73 -7.13
CA LEU A 16 3.00 -11.59 -5.97
C LEU A 16 2.44 -13.00 -6.21
N GLY A 17 1.27 -13.10 -6.84
CA GLY A 17 0.66 -14.39 -7.20
C GLY A 17 1.50 -15.17 -8.21
N GLU A 18 2.10 -14.52 -9.20
CA GLU A 18 3.01 -15.13 -10.17
C GLU A 18 4.28 -15.65 -9.49
N LEU A 19 4.90 -14.86 -8.62
CA LEU A 19 6.09 -15.26 -7.86
C LEU A 19 5.79 -16.47 -6.96
N LEU A 20 4.65 -16.47 -6.28
CA LEU A 20 4.21 -17.62 -5.47
C LEU A 20 3.98 -18.86 -6.34
N SER A 21 3.36 -18.74 -7.52
CA SER A 21 3.14 -19.87 -8.43
C SER A 21 4.46 -20.45 -8.95
N GLN A 22 5.47 -19.61 -9.19
CA GLN A 22 6.79 -20.06 -9.63
C GLN A 22 7.57 -20.78 -8.52
N GLN A 23 7.54 -20.27 -7.30
CA GLN A 23 8.36 -20.75 -6.20
C GLN A 23 7.67 -21.79 -5.31
N LEU A 24 6.34 -21.83 -5.31
CA LEU A 24 5.49 -22.71 -4.52
C LEU A 24 4.33 -23.23 -5.37
N PRO A 25 4.58 -24.03 -6.42
CA PRO A 25 3.55 -24.45 -7.40
C PRO A 25 2.41 -25.29 -6.78
N GLU A 26 2.69 -26.01 -5.68
CA GLU A 26 1.70 -26.80 -4.96
C GLU A 26 0.79 -25.98 -4.04
N LEU A 27 1.06 -24.67 -3.90
CA LEU A 27 0.33 -23.81 -3.00
C LEU A 27 -0.93 -23.26 -3.66
N LYS A 28 -2.09 -23.56 -3.10
CA LYS A 28 -3.35 -22.98 -3.59
C LYS A 28 -3.42 -21.50 -3.21
N GLN A 29 -3.76 -20.65 -4.16
CA GLN A 29 -3.95 -19.23 -3.94
C GLN A 29 -5.43 -18.85 -3.94
N ILE A 30 -5.84 -18.01 -2.98
CA ILE A 30 -7.18 -17.45 -2.87
C ILE A 30 -7.06 -15.93 -2.97
N GLN A 31 -7.74 -15.32 -3.94
CA GLN A 31 -7.82 -13.87 -4.06
C GLN A 31 -8.93 -13.34 -3.16
N LEU A 32 -8.56 -12.60 -2.11
CA LEU A 32 -9.47 -11.93 -1.17
C LEU A 32 -9.08 -10.46 -1.05
N PRO A 33 -9.34 -9.62 -2.05
CA PRO A 33 -8.97 -8.22 -2.00
C PRO A 33 -9.80 -7.50 -0.93
N LEU A 34 -9.25 -7.34 0.28
CA LEU A 34 -9.96 -6.73 1.41
C LEU A 34 -10.35 -5.27 1.19
N LEU A 35 -9.61 -4.59 0.31
CA LEU A 35 -9.84 -3.22 -0.10
C LEU A 35 -9.80 -3.10 -1.62
N SER A 36 -10.68 -2.29 -2.19
CA SER A 36 -10.63 -1.86 -3.58
C SER A 36 -10.15 -0.42 -3.67
N ILE A 37 -9.35 -0.14 -4.67
CA ILE A 37 -8.91 1.23 -5.00
C ILE A 37 -9.87 1.79 -6.04
N VAL A 38 -10.61 2.83 -5.66
CA VAL A 38 -11.52 3.55 -6.55
C VAL A 38 -10.88 4.89 -6.91
N PRO A 39 -10.43 5.07 -8.16
CA PRO A 39 -9.85 6.33 -8.61
C PRO A 39 -10.82 7.50 -8.48
N ASN A 40 -10.28 8.68 -8.22
CA ASN A 40 -11.01 9.93 -8.38
C ASN A 40 -11.11 10.28 -9.86
N GLU A 41 -12.33 10.40 -10.38
CA GLU A 41 -12.62 10.75 -11.77
C GLU A 41 -13.35 12.10 -11.87
N ASN A 42 -13.37 12.89 -10.79
CA ASN A 42 -14.04 14.19 -10.76
C ASN A 42 -13.34 15.19 -11.70
N PRO A 43 -14.03 15.73 -12.71
CA PRO A 43 -13.43 16.70 -13.65
C PRO A 43 -12.96 18.00 -12.97
N GLN A 44 -13.59 18.40 -11.86
CA GLN A 44 -13.17 19.58 -11.11
C GLN A 44 -11.81 19.36 -10.42
N ASP A 45 -11.58 18.16 -9.89
CA ASP A 45 -10.29 17.82 -9.29
C ASP A 45 -9.19 17.65 -10.37
N ALA A 46 -9.54 17.13 -11.54
CA ALA A 46 -8.63 17.11 -12.69
C ALA A 46 -8.20 18.51 -13.10
N LYS A 47 -9.16 19.43 -13.22
CA LYS A 47 -8.87 20.83 -13.52
C LYS A 47 -8.04 21.48 -12.41
N ARG A 48 -8.41 21.28 -11.15
CA ARG A 48 -7.66 21.79 -9.98
C ARG A 48 -6.21 21.31 -10.00
N LEU A 49 -5.96 20.05 -10.33
CA LEU A 49 -4.62 19.51 -10.47
C LEU A 49 -3.84 20.27 -11.55
N GLN A 50 -4.42 20.43 -12.72
CA GLN A 50 -3.80 21.14 -13.85
C GLN A 50 -3.49 22.61 -13.50
N ASP A 51 -4.40 23.29 -12.80
CA ASP A 51 -4.25 24.69 -12.39
C ASP A 51 -3.17 24.86 -11.28
N LEU A 52 -2.97 23.86 -10.44
CA LEU A 52 -1.97 23.87 -9.37
C LEU A 52 -0.55 23.61 -9.88
N LEU A 53 -0.38 22.64 -10.80
CA LEU A 53 0.94 22.12 -11.20
C LEU A 53 1.98 23.20 -11.56
N PRO A 54 1.65 24.29 -12.29
CA PRO A 54 2.63 25.31 -12.64
C PRO A 54 3.27 26.03 -11.46
N ASN A 55 2.62 26.01 -10.30
CA ASN A 55 3.07 26.70 -9.08
C ASN A 55 3.57 25.73 -8.00
N ILE A 56 3.63 24.42 -8.30
CA ILE A 56 4.09 23.41 -7.33
C ILE A 56 5.61 23.26 -7.40
N HIS A 57 6.22 23.33 -6.23
CA HIS A 57 7.66 23.18 -6.05
C HIS A 57 8.07 21.74 -5.71
N LEU A 58 7.15 20.94 -5.19
CA LEU A 58 7.33 19.52 -4.93
C LEU A 58 5.98 18.81 -4.88
N ALA A 59 5.84 17.69 -5.59
CA ALA A 59 4.69 16.80 -5.49
C ALA A 59 5.07 15.56 -4.68
N VAL A 60 4.32 15.26 -3.62
CA VAL A 60 4.51 14.11 -2.75
C VAL A 60 3.46 13.05 -3.04
N PHE A 61 3.87 11.92 -3.59
CA PHE A 61 3.01 10.74 -3.79
C PHE A 61 3.18 9.77 -2.62
N VAL A 62 2.15 9.62 -1.82
CA VAL A 62 2.23 8.82 -0.59
C VAL A 62 2.07 7.30 -0.81
N SER A 63 1.85 6.87 -2.05
CA SER A 63 1.70 5.44 -2.40
C SER A 63 1.75 5.22 -3.91
N PRO A 64 2.01 3.97 -4.38
CA PRO A 64 1.87 3.61 -5.79
C PRO A 64 0.47 3.92 -6.37
N ASN A 65 -0.58 3.71 -5.58
CA ASN A 65 -1.96 4.04 -6.01
C ASN A 65 -2.15 5.54 -6.25
N ALA A 66 -1.50 6.39 -5.46
CA ALA A 66 -1.56 7.83 -5.67
C ALA A 66 -0.95 8.20 -7.03
N ILE A 67 0.15 7.57 -7.43
CA ILE A 67 0.78 7.77 -8.73
C ILE A 67 -0.19 7.34 -9.84
N GLU A 68 -0.64 6.08 -9.80
CA GLU A 68 -1.51 5.52 -10.84
C GLU A 68 -2.81 6.33 -11.02
N CYS A 69 -3.46 6.68 -9.91
CA CYS A 69 -4.71 7.43 -9.94
C CYS A 69 -4.51 8.90 -10.34
N THR A 70 -3.38 9.52 -9.97
CA THR A 70 -3.06 10.89 -10.41
C THR A 70 -2.83 10.96 -11.92
N MET A 71 -2.05 10.03 -12.48
CA MET A 71 -1.78 10.01 -13.92
C MET A 71 -3.08 9.77 -14.72
N ARG A 72 -3.96 8.92 -14.18
CA ARG A 72 -5.30 8.70 -14.75
C ARG A 72 -6.18 9.96 -14.68
N LEU A 73 -6.10 10.70 -13.57
CA LEU A 73 -6.84 11.95 -13.38
C LEU A 73 -6.31 13.07 -14.26
N LEU A 74 -4.98 13.21 -14.36
CA LEU A 74 -4.31 14.25 -15.16
C LEU A 74 -4.53 14.08 -16.66
N LYS A 75 -4.59 12.83 -17.16
CA LYS A 75 -4.72 12.46 -18.58
C LYS A 75 -3.62 13.07 -19.49
N ALA A 76 -2.46 13.34 -18.91
CA ALA A 76 -1.29 13.88 -19.58
C ALA A 76 -0.01 13.35 -18.88
N ASP A 77 1.13 13.54 -19.49
CA ASP A 77 2.41 13.25 -18.87
C ASP A 77 2.67 14.19 -17.68
N TRP A 78 3.37 13.67 -16.68
CA TRP A 78 3.81 14.50 -15.56
C TRP A 78 4.83 15.54 -16.05
N PRO A 79 4.70 16.83 -15.68
CA PRO A 79 5.67 17.84 -16.13
C PRO A 79 7.03 17.62 -15.46
N THR A 80 8.11 17.57 -16.25
CA THR A 80 9.49 17.42 -15.74
C THR A 80 9.94 18.55 -14.84
N THR A 81 9.26 19.72 -14.93
CA THR A 81 9.52 20.89 -14.10
C THR A 81 9.02 20.76 -12.66
N VAL A 82 8.16 19.77 -12.36
CA VAL A 82 7.62 19.55 -11.03
C VAL A 82 8.32 18.35 -10.39
N PRO A 83 9.25 18.58 -9.43
CA PRO A 83 9.92 17.52 -8.70
C PRO A 83 8.94 16.59 -7.98
N ILE A 84 9.34 15.33 -7.85
CA ILE A 84 8.52 14.28 -7.24
C ILE A 84 9.20 13.78 -5.97
N ALA A 85 8.42 13.54 -4.92
CA ALA A 85 8.87 12.82 -3.75
C ALA A 85 7.97 11.60 -3.49
N VAL A 86 8.57 10.46 -3.15
CA VAL A 86 7.87 9.20 -2.84
C VAL A 86 8.44 8.55 -1.59
N VAL A 87 7.57 7.87 -0.84
CA VAL A 87 7.92 7.33 0.49
C VAL A 87 8.58 5.96 0.47
N GLY A 88 8.64 5.27 -0.68
CA GLY A 88 9.22 3.93 -0.71
C GLY A 88 9.31 3.31 -2.09
N GLY A 89 10.03 2.18 -2.17
CA GLY A 89 10.43 1.51 -3.41
C GLY A 89 9.28 1.11 -4.33
N GLY A 90 8.14 0.66 -3.78
CA GLY A 90 6.98 0.36 -4.62
C GLY A 90 6.42 1.57 -5.38
N SER A 91 6.63 2.80 -4.86
CA SER A 91 6.29 4.02 -5.57
C SER A 91 7.36 4.38 -6.61
N VAL A 92 8.63 4.11 -6.34
CA VAL A 92 9.71 4.26 -7.33
C VAL A 92 9.43 3.33 -8.53
N GLU A 93 9.17 2.05 -8.30
CA GLU A 93 8.80 1.10 -9.35
C GLU A 93 7.55 1.54 -10.16
N ALA A 94 6.58 2.18 -9.50
CA ALA A 94 5.40 2.70 -10.19
C ALA A 94 5.72 3.88 -11.11
N LEU A 95 6.65 4.76 -10.73
CA LEU A 95 7.18 5.83 -11.57
C LEU A 95 7.98 5.27 -12.75
N GLU A 96 8.90 4.33 -12.50
CA GLU A 96 9.74 3.69 -13.51
C GLU A 96 8.91 3.02 -14.62
N ARG A 97 7.86 2.27 -14.24
CA ARG A 97 6.93 1.64 -15.21
C ARG A 97 6.25 2.66 -16.14
N ARG A 98 6.24 3.93 -15.75
CA ARG A 98 5.69 5.04 -16.55
C ARG A 98 6.76 5.85 -17.28
N GLY A 99 8.01 5.41 -17.21
CA GLY A 99 9.14 6.16 -17.78
C GLY A 99 9.47 7.46 -17.02
N ILE A 100 8.95 7.62 -15.81
CA ILE A 100 9.26 8.76 -14.94
C ILE A 100 10.52 8.39 -14.15
N THR A 101 11.68 8.72 -14.69
CA THR A 101 12.99 8.39 -14.14
C THR A 101 13.92 9.60 -14.21
N SER A 102 14.99 9.59 -13.42
CA SER A 102 16.00 10.65 -13.47
C SER A 102 16.68 10.73 -14.83
N GLU A 103 16.83 9.61 -15.53
CA GLU A 103 17.40 9.52 -16.88
C GLU A 103 16.51 10.27 -17.91
N ASN A 104 15.22 10.30 -17.69
CA ASN A 104 14.25 11.00 -18.51
C ASN A 104 14.03 12.46 -18.06
N GLY A 105 14.91 12.99 -17.22
CA GLY A 105 14.92 14.40 -16.80
C GLY A 105 14.00 14.72 -15.61
N TYR A 106 13.46 13.73 -14.92
CA TYR A 106 12.66 13.95 -13.73
C TYR A 106 13.53 14.05 -12.48
N GLN A 107 13.22 14.98 -11.61
CA GLN A 107 13.82 15.08 -10.28
C GLN A 107 12.98 14.29 -9.28
N ILE A 108 13.55 13.22 -8.69
CA ILE A 108 12.82 12.28 -7.83
C ILE A 108 13.57 12.13 -6.50
N TYR A 109 12.85 12.34 -5.39
CA TYR A 109 13.34 12.16 -4.03
C TYR A 109 12.68 10.96 -3.38
N TYR A 110 13.47 10.09 -2.78
CA TYR A 110 13.01 8.92 -2.02
C TYR A 110 14.09 8.42 -1.06
N PRO A 111 13.74 7.78 0.05
CA PRO A 111 14.71 7.19 0.97
C PRO A 111 15.49 6.09 0.25
N GLN A 112 16.81 6.11 0.34
CA GLN A 112 17.68 5.15 -0.37
C GLN A 112 17.65 3.76 0.28
N GLU A 113 17.55 3.72 1.61
CA GLU A 113 17.59 2.47 2.37
C GLU A 113 16.17 1.90 2.57
N PRO A 114 15.93 0.62 2.23
CA PRO A 114 14.61 -0.01 2.35
C PRO A 114 14.01 0.04 3.76
N GLU A 115 14.86 0.05 4.80
CA GLU A 115 14.45 0.14 6.19
C GLU A 115 13.78 1.49 6.52
N ASN A 116 14.07 2.51 5.71
CA ASN A 116 13.58 3.89 5.87
C ASN A 116 12.45 4.23 4.88
N TRP A 117 11.80 3.23 4.28
CA TRP A 117 10.70 3.46 3.33
C TRP A 117 9.41 3.86 4.04
N ASP A 118 9.44 5.05 4.62
CA ASP A 118 8.31 5.69 5.29
C ASP A 118 8.37 7.22 5.17
N SER A 119 7.43 7.90 5.82
CA SER A 119 7.36 9.38 5.80
C SER A 119 8.54 10.02 6.51
N GLU A 120 9.04 9.39 7.55
CA GLU A 120 10.15 9.83 8.37
C GLU A 120 11.46 9.78 7.58
N GLY A 121 11.70 8.67 6.87
CA GLY A 121 12.85 8.51 6.00
C GLY A 121 12.83 9.47 4.80
N LEU A 122 11.66 9.67 4.18
CA LEU A 122 11.53 10.67 3.13
C LEU A 122 11.82 12.09 3.64
N TRP A 123 11.34 12.43 4.84
CA TRP A 123 11.63 13.73 5.43
C TRP A 123 13.12 13.91 5.68
N ALA A 124 13.80 12.88 6.22
CA ALA A 124 15.25 12.91 6.43
C ALA A 124 16.03 13.10 5.12
N GLU A 125 15.59 12.46 4.03
CA GLU A 125 16.19 12.64 2.71
C GLU A 125 16.00 14.07 2.19
N LEU A 126 14.81 14.62 2.32
CA LEU A 126 14.50 15.99 1.90
C LEU A 126 15.26 17.04 2.72
N GLN A 127 15.56 16.78 4.00
CA GLN A 127 16.39 17.67 4.83
C GLN A 127 17.87 17.67 4.41
N ARG A 128 18.35 16.67 3.70
CA ARG A 128 19.73 16.66 3.14
C ARG A 128 19.87 17.57 1.93
N THR A 129 18.75 17.92 1.32
CA THR A 129 18.78 18.96 0.27
C THR A 129 18.96 20.32 0.92
N SER A 130 19.67 21.22 0.27
CA SER A 130 19.86 22.60 0.75
C SER A 130 18.60 23.48 0.55
N MET A 131 17.45 22.92 0.26
CA MET A 131 16.21 23.64 -0.05
C MET A 131 15.57 24.20 1.23
N SER A 132 15.23 25.49 1.20
CA SER A 132 14.31 26.06 2.18
C SER A 132 12.88 25.78 1.77
N TRP A 133 12.07 25.26 2.67
CA TRP A 133 10.65 25.00 2.43
C TRP A 133 9.76 26.21 2.70
N ALA A 134 10.29 27.27 3.28
CA ALA A 134 9.53 28.49 3.59
C ALA A 134 8.97 29.13 2.31
N GLY A 135 7.65 29.30 2.26
CA GLY A 135 6.94 29.84 1.10
C GLY A 135 6.77 28.89 -0.08
N GLN A 136 7.35 27.68 -0.04
CA GLN A 136 7.22 26.71 -1.11
C GLN A 136 5.82 26.03 -1.12
N HIS A 137 5.27 25.76 -2.30
CA HIS A 137 4.00 25.09 -2.49
C HIS A 137 4.24 23.57 -2.66
N ILE A 138 3.74 22.78 -1.75
CA ILE A 138 3.90 21.33 -1.74
C ILE A 138 2.53 20.68 -2.00
N LEU A 139 2.46 19.82 -3.02
CA LEU A 139 1.24 19.10 -3.37
C LEU A 139 1.29 17.66 -2.89
N PHE A 140 0.41 17.30 -1.95
CA PHE A 140 0.22 15.94 -1.50
C PHE A 140 -0.84 15.23 -2.35
N LEU A 141 -0.43 14.23 -3.08
CA LEU A 141 -1.27 13.34 -3.89
C LEU A 141 -1.46 12.03 -3.11
N LYS A 142 -2.70 11.79 -2.68
CA LYS A 142 -3.00 10.76 -1.67
C LYS A 142 -4.36 10.11 -1.85
N GLY A 143 -4.61 9.03 -1.16
CA GLY A 143 -5.95 8.49 -0.96
C GLY A 143 -6.70 9.27 0.12
N ALA A 144 -8.01 9.12 0.17
CA ALA A 144 -8.83 9.66 1.25
C ALA A 144 -8.30 9.20 2.62
N GLY A 145 -8.17 10.13 3.56
CA GLY A 145 -7.57 9.90 4.89
C GLY A 145 -6.03 9.78 4.85
N GLY A 146 -5.47 9.02 5.80
CA GLY A 146 -4.04 8.77 5.93
C GLY A 146 -3.35 9.66 6.98
N ARG A 147 -2.03 9.41 7.19
CA ARG A 147 -1.22 10.14 8.17
C ARG A 147 -0.95 11.57 7.70
N ALA A 148 -1.05 12.53 8.62
CA ALA A 148 -0.75 13.94 8.35
C ALA A 148 0.70 14.33 8.69
N TRP A 149 1.46 13.43 9.33
CA TRP A 149 2.76 13.73 9.90
C TRP A 149 3.72 14.46 8.93
N LEU A 150 3.87 13.95 7.71
CA LEU A 150 4.79 14.55 6.73
C LEU A 150 4.32 15.94 6.28
N SER A 151 3.02 16.13 6.05
CA SER A 151 2.48 17.46 5.72
C SER A 151 2.63 18.45 6.87
N GLU A 152 2.56 17.99 8.13
CA GLU A 152 2.82 18.81 9.30
C GLU A 152 4.30 19.25 9.40
N GLN A 153 5.27 18.38 9.02
CA GLN A 153 6.69 18.77 8.99
C GLN A 153 6.92 19.91 7.98
N PHE A 154 6.33 19.80 6.79
CA PHE A 154 6.41 20.88 5.79
C PHE A 154 5.75 22.17 6.29
N LEU A 155 4.57 22.11 6.91
CA LEU A 155 3.90 23.28 7.49
C LEU A 155 4.77 23.94 8.55
N ARG A 156 5.38 23.16 9.46
CA ARG A 156 6.32 23.68 10.49
C ARG A 156 7.55 24.34 9.86
N SER A 157 7.93 23.92 8.66
CA SER A 157 9.04 24.52 7.89
C SER A 157 8.60 25.73 7.06
N GLY A 158 7.35 26.21 7.20
CA GLY A 158 6.82 27.39 6.52
C GLY A 158 6.32 27.14 5.10
N ALA A 159 6.14 25.89 4.66
CA ALA A 159 5.58 25.57 3.35
C ALA A 159 4.06 25.78 3.30
N GLN A 160 3.54 26.00 2.11
CA GLN A 160 2.11 26.01 1.80
C GLN A 160 1.69 24.65 1.27
N ILE A 161 0.71 24.02 1.91
CA ILE A 161 0.33 22.64 1.60
C ILE A 161 -0.99 22.62 0.82
N HIS A 162 -0.96 21.86 -0.28
CA HIS A 162 -2.11 21.50 -1.07
C HIS A 162 -2.34 19.99 -0.96
N HIS A 163 -3.58 19.58 -0.75
CA HIS A 163 -3.96 18.17 -0.76
C HIS A 163 -4.91 17.89 -1.92
N LEU A 164 -4.65 16.79 -2.63
CA LEU A 164 -5.57 16.24 -3.62
C LEU A 164 -5.77 14.74 -3.36
N GLU A 165 -7.01 14.38 -3.11
CA GLU A 165 -7.40 12.98 -2.97
C GLU A 165 -7.61 12.37 -4.36
N THR A 166 -6.69 11.51 -4.78
CA THR A 166 -6.67 10.93 -6.13
C THR A 166 -7.37 9.57 -6.19
N TYR A 167 -7.66 8.98 -5.03
CA TYR A 167 -8.43 7.74 -4.90
C TYR A 167 -9.03 7.60 -3.50
N ARG A 168 -9.98 6.68 -3.38
CA ARG A 168 -10.49 6.20 -2.10
C ARG A 168 -10.33 4.69 -1.99
N ARG A 169 -10.19 4.20 -0.77
CA ARG A 169 -10.24 2.78 -0.45
C ARG A 169 -11.66 2.41 -0.07
N VAL A 170 -12.14 1.33 -0.65
CA VAL A 170 -13.48 0.80 -0.36
C VAL A 170 -13.32 -0.61 0.17
N PRO A 171 -13.76 -0.91 1.39
CA PRO A 171 -13.76 -2.26 1.93
C PRO A 171 -14.56 -3.22 1.07
N LEU A 172 -14.10 -4.47 1.00
CA LEU A 172 -14.85 -5.55 0.35
C LEU A 172 -16.21 -5.71 1.03
N SER A 173 -17.30 -5.75 0.24
CA SER A 173 -18.63 -5.96 0.79
C SER A 173 -18.69 -7.23 1.65
N LYS A 174 -19.38 -7.16 2.79
CA LYS A 174 -19.61 -8.34 3.66
C LYS A 174 -20.40 -9.45 2.96
N ASP A 175 -21.17 -9.10 1.92
CA ASP A 175 -21.95 -10.04 1.11
C ASP A 175 -21.18 -10.58 -0.11
N ALA A 176 -19.91 -10.25 -0.26
CA ALA A 176 -19.12 -10.69 -1.41
C ALA A 176 -18.97 -12.22 -1.42
N PRO A 177 -19.19 -12.89 -2.59
CA PRO A 177 -19.16 -14.36 -2.67
C PRO A 177 -17.84 -15.00 -2.22
N VAL A 178 -16.74 -14.28 -2.30
CA VAL A 178 -15.42 -14.78 -1.89
C VAL A 178 -15.33 -15.11 -0.39
N TRP A 179 -16.17 -14.52 0.46
CA TRP A 179 -16.26 -14.89 1.87
C TRP A 179 -16.75 -16.33 2.04
N GLN A 180 -17.62 -16.81 1.15
CA GLN A 180 -18.04 -18.22 1.15
C GLN A 180 -16.87 -19.14 0.78
N THR A 181 -15.99 -18.72 -0.11
CA THR A 181 -14.75 -19.47 -0.41
C THR A 181 -13.87 -19.55 0.84
N LEU A 182 -13.69 -18.43 1.55
CA LEU A 182 -12.91 -18.41 2.79
C LEU A 182 -13.52 -19.32 3.87
N LYS A 183 -14.84 -19.26 4.07
CA LYS A 183 -15.58 -20.10 5.01
C LYS A 183 -15.40 -21.60 4.75
N ASN A 184 -15.33 -22.00 3.48
CA ASN A 184 -15.15 -23.39 3.06
C ASN A 184 -13.67 -23.82 3.03
N THR A 185 -12.76 -22.94 3.41
CA THR A 185 -11.32 -23.17 3.43
C THR A 185 -10.85 -23.50 4.84
N GLU A 186 -10.01 -24.52 4.98
CA GLU A 186 -9.47 -24.95 6.28
C GLU A 186 -8.51 -23.88 6.84
N ALA A 187 -8.89 -23.22 7.92
CA ALA A 187 -8.12 -22.15 8.54
C ALA A 187 -6.72 -22.60 9.00
N LYS A 188 -6.59 -23.80 9.57
CA LYS A 188 -5.33 -24.33 10.11
C LYS A 188 -4.21 -24.46 9.08
N SER A 189 -4.57 -24.75 7.82
CA SER A 189 -3.64 -24.90 6.70
C SER A 189 -3.65 -23.67 5.77
N SER A 190 -4.06 -22.51 6.29
CA SER A 190 -4.17 -21.26 5.53
C SER A 190 -3.34 -20.14 6.15
N ALA A 191 -2.69 -19.33 5.29
CA ALA A 191 -2.08 -18.07 5.71
C ALA A 191 -2.57 -16.90 4.86
N CYS A 192 -2.80 -15.76 5.50
CA CYS A 192 -3.15 -14.50 4.84
C CYS A 192 -1.92 -13.61 4.71
N LEU A 193 -1.62 -13.13 3.51
CA LEU A 193 -0.57 -12.14 3.29
C LEU A 193 -1.14 -10.73 3.52
N ILE A 194 -0.75 -10.11 4.62
CA ILE A 194 -1.30 -8.86 5.09
C ILE A 194 -0.30 -7.71 4.90
N THR A 195 -0.70 -6.72 4.10
CA THR A 195 0.13 -5.54 3.81
C THR A 195 -0.55 -4.21 4.17
N SER A 196 -1.72 -4.28 4.82
CA SER A 196 -2.51 -3.12 5.22
C SER A 196 -3.20 -3.37 6.55
N SER A 197 -2.94 -2.52 7.56
CA SER A 197 -3.68 -2.54 8.82
C SER A 197 -5.17 -2.22 8.64
N GLU A 198 -5.54 -1.40 7.65
CA GLU A 198 -6.93 -1.09 7.33
C GLU A 198 -7.67 -2.33 6.79
N GLY A 199 -7.06 -3.03 5.83
CA GLY A 199 -7.60 -4.29 5.31
C GLY A 199 -7.71 -5.37 6.38
N LEU A 200 -6.70 -5.46 7.26
CA LEU A 200 -6.71 -6.42 8.37
C LEU A 200 -7.84 -6.14 9.37
N ARG A 201 -8.12 -4.88 9.71
CA ARG A 201 -9.26 -4.53 10.56
C ARG A 201 -10.57 -4.96 9.91
N HIS A 202 -10.73 -4.70 8.62
CA HIS A 202 -11.91 -5.14 7.89
C HIS A 202 -12.08 -6.66 7.89
N LEU A 203 -10.99 -7.43 7.68
CA LEU A 203 -11.01 -8.89 7.81
C LEU A 203 -11.47 -9.32 9.20
N ALA A 204 -10.88 -8.73 10.25
CA ALA A 204 -11.22 -9.07 11.63
C ALA A 204 -12.68 -8.78 11.97
N ASP A 205 -13.23 -7.66 11.48
CA ASP A 205 -14.63 -7.31 11.68
C ASP A 205 -15.57 -8.34 11.04
N VAL A 206 -15.29 -8.74 9.79
CA VAL A 206 -16.09 -9.78 9.11
C VAL A 206 -16.00 -11.12 9.85
N LEU A 207 -14.81 -11.52 10.32
CA LEU A 207 -14.62 -12.78 11.04
C LEU A 207 -15.35 -12.77 12.40
N LYS A 208 -15.30 -11.67 13.14
CA LYS A 208 -16.01 -11.53 14.43
C LYS A 208 -17.53 -11.59 14.27
N ASP A 209 -18.04 -11.06 13.18
CA ASP A 209 -19.47 -11.09 12.84
C ASP A 209 -19.94 -12.46 12.29
N SER A 210 -19.03 -13.44 12.16
CA SER A 210 -19.29 -14.70 11.45
C SER A 210 -18.97 -15.97 12.28
N PRO A 211 -19.50 -16.14 13.50
CA PRO A 211 -19.28 -17.37 14.26
C PRO A 211 -20.03 -18.56 13.62
N PRO A 212 -19.55 -19.81 13.73
CA PRO A 212 -18.30 -20.23 14.39
C PRO A 212 -17.05 -20.12 13.51
N TRP A 213 -17.17 -20.08 12.17
CA TRP A 213 -16.04 -20.19 11.25
C TRP A 213 -15.05 -19.01 11.37
N GLY A 214 -15.56 -17.82 11.65
CA GLY A 214 -14.71 -16.64 11.85
C GLY A 214 -13.82 -16.77 13.08
N GLN A 215 -14.34 -17.36 14.17
CA GLN A 215 -13.53 -17.63 15.35
C GLN A 215 -12.44 -18.68 15.06
N GLU A 216 -12.72 -19.66 14.22
CA GLU A 216 -11.73 -20.63 13.77
C GLU A 216 -10.58 -19.95 13.02
N TRP A 217 -10.91 -19.01 12.11
CA TRP A 217 -9.90 -18.23 11.37
C TRP A 217 -9.06 -17.35 12.30
N LEU A 218 -9.65 -16.67 13.28
CA LEU A 218 -8.91 -15.87 14.27
C LEU A 218 -7.91 -16.72 15.07
N ASN A 219 -8.26 -17.95 15.37
CA ASN A 219 -7.44 -18.84 16.20
C ASN A 219 -6.40 -19.65 15.42
N LEU A 220 -6.70 -20.07 14.20
CA LEU A 220 -5.92 -21.11 13.51
C LEU A 220 -5.21 -20.64 12.24
N ALA A 221 -5.72 -19.62 11.54
CA ALA A 221 -5.07 -19.09 10.34
C ALA A 221 -3.85 -18.25 10.70
N THR A 222 -2.81 -18.31 9.87
CA THR A 222 -1.60 -17.51 10.06
C THR A 222 -1.70 -16.17 9.34
N MET A 223 -1.40 -15.07 10.04
CA MET A 223 -1.28 -13.73 9.44
C MET A 223 0.20 -13.44 9.17
N ILE A 224 0.61 -13.47 7.91
CA ILE A 224 1.96 -13.07 7.48
C ILE A 224 1.93 -11.57 7.15
N CYS A 225 2.49 -10.77 8.04
CA CYS A 225 2.42 -9.32 8.04
C CYS A 225 3.73 -8.71 7.50
N SER A 226 3.62 -7.81 6.53
CA SER A 226 4.78 -7.19 5.86
C SER A 226 5.44 -6.06 6.66
N HIS A 227 5.03 -5.81 7.90
CA HIS A 227 5.58 -4.75 8.74
C HIS A 227 5.22 -4.99 10.22
N PRO A 228 6.12 -4.68 11.20
CA PRO A 228 5.85 -4.88 12.63
C PRO A 228 4.56 -4.22 13.12
N ARG A 229 4.24 -3.01 12.66
CA ARG A 229 2.98 -2.33 13.00
C ARG A 229 1.73 -3.11 12.56
N ILE A 230 1.80 -3.82 11.43
CA ILE A 230 0.67 -4.64 10.95
C ILE A 230 0.56 -5.90 11.81
N ALA A 231 1.69 -6.50 12.16
CA ALA A 231 1.73 -7.66 13.06
C ALA A 231 1.14 -7.31 14.43
N GLN A 232 1.55 -6.19 15.03
CA GLN A 232 0.98 -5.70 16.27
C GLN A 232 -0.54 -5.49 16.14
N THR A 233 -1.00 -4.89 15.04
CA THR A 233 -2.45 -4.72 14.78
C THR A 233 -3.15 -6.09 14.72
N ALA A 234 -2.53 -7.12 14.14
CA ALA A 234 -3.11 -8.46 14.08
C ALA A 234 -3.29 -9.07 15.48
N GLU A 235 -2.28 -8.95 16.32
CA GLU A 235 -2.32 -9.43 17.71
C GLU A 235 -3.41 -8.70 18.53
N GLU A 236 -3.48 -7.37 18.41
CA GLU A 236 -4.50 -6.54 19.07
C GLU A 236 -5.93 -6.89 18.61
N LEU A 237 -6.11 -7.29 17.35
CA LEU A 237 -7.39 -7.73 16.81
C LEU A 237 -7.79 -9.15 17.22
N GLY A 238 -6.88 -9.92 17.82
CA GLY A 238 -7.14 -11.23 18.39
C GLY A 238 -6.68 -12.41 17.54
N PHE A 239 -5.94 -12.20 16.43
CA PHE A 239 -5.33 -13.29 15.70
C PHE A 239 -4.24 -13.97 16.53
N LYS A 240 -4.26 -15.31 16.59
CA LYS A 240 -3.37 -16.10 17.47
C LYS A 240 -2.06 -16.51 16.81
N LYS A 241 -2.01 -16.51 15.47
CA LYS A 241 -0.82 -16.90 14.71
C LYS A 241 -0.40 -15.74 13.84
N VAL A 242 0.62 -15.02 14.24
CA VAL A 242 1.11 -13.82 13.55
C VAL A 242 2.60 -13.99 13.26
N GLU A 243 2.98 -13.84 12.01
CA GLU A 243 4.36 -13.80 11.56
C GLU A 243 4.64 -12.43 10.95
N CYS A 244 5.83 -11.89 11.21
CA CYS A 244 6.28 -10.64 10.62
C CYS A 244 7.41 -10.89 9.63
N CYS A 245 7.33 -10.25 8.47
CA CYS A 245 8.43 -10.19 7.51
C CYS A 245 8.70 -8.72 7.12
N HIS A 246 9.74 -8.50 6.31
CA HIS A 246 9.98 -7.18 5.74
C HIS A 246 9.02 -6.88 4.58
N ALA A 247 8.92 -5.61 4.19
CA ALA A 247 8.13 -5.17 3.06
C ALA A 247 8.71 -5.71 1.72
N GLY A 248 7.84 -5.88 0.73
CA GLY A 248 8.19 -6.34 -0.61
C GLY A 248 7.73 -7.75 -0.94
N ASP A 249 7.46 -7.99 -2.23
CA ASP A 249 6.88 -9.26 -2.70
C ASP A 249 7.82 -10.44 -2.44
N ASN A 250 9.13 -10.28 -2.67
CA ASN A 250 10.11 -11.33 -2.40
C ASN A 250 10.14 -11.73 -0.92
N GLN A 251 9.98 -10.79 0.00
CA GLN A 251 9.96 -11.08 1.44
C GLN A 251 8.70 -11.83 1.85
N LEU A 252 7.55 -11.50 1.25
CA LEU A 252 6.31 -12.23 1.44
C LEU A 252 6.41 -13.67 0.91
N VAL A 253 7.05 -13.86 -0.25
CA VAL A 253 7.29 -15.20 -0.81
C VAL A 253 8.19 -16.03 0.11
N LEU A 254 9.32 -15.47 0.58
CA LEU A 254 10.22 -16.13 1.53
C LEU A 254 9.52 -16.51 2.85
N ALA A 255 8.67 -15.61 3.37
CA ALA A 255 7.88 -15.91 4.56
C ALA A 255 6.87 -17.04 4.30
N SER A 256 6.22 -17.03 3.13
CA SER A 256 5.31 -18.10 2.72
C SER A 256 6.02 -19.46 2.60
N GLN A 257 7.24 -19.50 2.09
CA GLN A 257 8.07 -20.72 2.02
C GLN A 257 8.36 -21.28 3.42
N ARG A 258 8.78 -20.42 4.35
CA ARG A 258 9.04 -20.81 5.76
C ARG A 258 7.77 -21.36 6.42
N TRP A 259 6.65 -20.67 6.24
CA TRP A 259 5.36 -21.10 6.77
C TRP A 259 4.94 -22.47 6.23
N VAL A 260 5.07 -22.74 4.92
CA VAL A 260 4.77 -24.05 4.32
C VAL A 260 5.65 -25.16 4.89
N GLN A 261 6.92 -24.88 5.18
CA GLN A 261 7.83 -25.85 5.81
C GLN A 261 7.42 -26.20 7.24
N GLN A 262 6.84 -25.28 7.99
CA GLN A 262 6.34 -25.49 9.36
C GLN A 262 5.04 -26.31 9.42
N LEU A 263 4.30 -26.42 8.29
CA LEU A 263 3.09 -27.24 8.21
C LEU A 263 3.37 -28.73 7.97
N LYS A 264 4.59 -29.08 7.56
CA LYS A 264 5.03 -30.47 7.34
C LYS A 264 5.51 -31.09 8.62
#